data_6013d9f621d067e6323706317e8d5182
#
_entry.id   6013d9f621d067e6323706317e8d5182
#
_cell.length_a   1.000
_cell.length_b   1.000
_cell.length_c   1.000
_cell.angle_alpha   90.00
_cell.angle_beta   90.00
_cell.angle_gamma   90.00
#
_symmetry.space_group_name_H-M   'P 1'
#
loop_
_entity.id
_entity.type
_entity.pdbx_description
1 polymer ?
#
loop_
_entity_poly.entity_id
_entity_poly.type
_entity_poly.pdbx_seq_one_letter_code
_entity_poly.pdbx_strand_id
1 'polypeptide(L)'
;MDDTKPLTSYSTFIAAPTDRFLVTGSNGFIGAKVVEILLEYGFTNIRCFTRPSSRLDRLENILKRFQAGRNVELVTGDLLSRDDCRKATEGVSVIFHLAAGIEKSFAGAFMNSALATRNLIEAFLEHGQPKRFVNVSSFAVYSNRTMQRGALLDENCPLEDAPQARHDPYGFGKLKQEEIVRQYGASKNLRYVILRPGAVFGFGNKALSGRVGINTFGFFIHLGGANCLPLTCVDNCAEAIVLAGLKPGVEGEVFNVVDDELPTSSEFLQVYRQKVKPFFSLRVPYPLAYAFSLLWEKYSEWSQGQLPPVFNRRRCAAEWKGNHYTNRKLQEKLGWKPRVRMSDAMAVFLSQFN
;
A
#
# COMPACT_ATOMS: atom_id res chain seq x y z
N MET A 1 -37.31 7.68 -2.08
CA MET A 1 -36.78 8.97 -1.64
C MET A 1 -35.32 9.01 -2.02
N ASP A 2 -34.99 9.95 -2.89
CA ASP A 2 -33.74 10.01 -3.63
C ASP A 2 -32.73 10.83 -2.80
N ASP A 3 -31.93 10.13 -1.97
CA ASP A 3 -30.92 10.72 -1.09
C ASP A 3 -29.49 10.52 -1.63
N THR A 4 -29.31 10.76 -2.93
CA THR A 4 -27.98 10.82 -3.57
C THR A 4 -27.45 12.26 -3.63
N LYS A 5 -27.44 12.98 -2.50
CA LYS A 5 -26.63 14.21 -2.44
C LYS A 5 -25.17 13.83 -2.25
N PRO A 6 -24.25 14.26 -3.13
CA PRO A 6 -22.82 14.06 -2.90
C PRO A 6 -22.42 14.73 -1.59
N LEU A 7 -21.76 13.98 -0.72
CA LEU A 7 -21.37 14.36 0.65
C LEU A 7 -20.38 15.54 0.73
N THR A 8 -19.91 16.10 -0.41
CA THR A 8 -18.87 17.13 -0.43
C THR A 8 -19.08 18.14 -1.57
N SER A 9 -18.79 19.41 -1.28
CA SER A 9 -18.68 20.46 -2.30
C SER A 9 -17.43 20.21 -3.15
N TYR A 10 -17.58 19.93 -4.43
CA TYR A 10 -16.47 19.77 -5.39
C TYR A 10 -15.54 20.99 -5.47
N SER A 11 -15.98 22.15 -4.98
CA SER A 11 -15.17 23.38 -4.95
C SER A 11 -13.91 23.28 -4.09
N THR A 12 -13.80 22.26 -3.24
CA THR A 12 -12.63 22.00 -2.40
C THR A 12 -11.62 21.02 -3.03
N PHE A 13 -11.90 20.53 -4.22
CA PHE A 13 -11.07 19.54 -4.93
C PHE A 13 -10.42 20.14 -6.18
N ILE A 14 -9.27 19.59 -6.57
CA ILE A 14 -8.58 19.97 -7.82
C ILE A 14 -9.25 19.38 -9.07
N ALA A 15 -10.10 18.38 -8.88
CA ALA A 15 -10.79 17.68 -9.95
C ALA A 15 -12.29 17.99 -9.95
N ALA A 16 -12.84 18.22 -11.14
CA ALA A 16 -14.27 18.36 -11.39
C ALA A 16 -14.92 16.97 -11.64
N PRO A 17 -16.26 16.85 -11.50
CA PRO A 17 -16.98 15.59 -11.82
C PRO A 17 -16.76 15.08 -13.25
N THR A 18 -16.45 15.98 -14.19
CA THR A 18 -16.17 15.66 -15.60
C THR A 18 -14.77 15.15 -15.86
N ASP A 19 -13.85 15.37 -14.92
CA ASP A 19 -12.46 14.88 -15.05
C ASP A 19 -12.41 13.37 -15.11
N ARG A 20 -11.49 12.83 -15.92
CA ARG A 20 -11.29 11.40 -16.04
C ARG A 20 -10.22 10.93 -15.05
N PHE A 21 -10.55 9.91 -14.30
CA PHE A 21 -9.67 9.23 -13.36
C PHE A 21 -9.16 7.91 -13.91
N LEU A 22 -7.91 7.59 -13.68
CA LEU A 22 -7.35 6.27 -13.94
C LEU A 22 -6.97 5.60 -12.62
N VAL A 23 -7.45 4.39 -12.40
CA VAL A 23 -7.06 3.57 -11.26
C VAL A 23 -6.35 2.32 -11.78
N THR A 24 -5.03 2.22 -11.57
CA THR A 24 -4.27 1.00 -11.88
C THR A 24 -4.28 0.05 -10.69
N GLY A 25 -4.36 -1.25 -10.94
CA GLY A 25 -4.56 -2.24 -9.87
C GLY A 25 -5.96 -2.16 -9.25
N SER A 26 -6.93 -1.67 -10.02
CA SER A 26 -8.32 -1.43 -9.62
C SER A 26 -9.08 -2.68 -9.17
N ASN A 27 -8.68 -3.87 -9.63
CA ASN A 27 -9.22 -5.16 -9.19
C ASN A 27 -8.61 -5.69 -7.88
N GLY A 28 -7.54 -5.04 -7.39
CA GLY A 28 -6.83 -5.41 -6.16
C GLY A 28 -7.62 -5.05 -4.89
N PHE A 29 -7.07 -5.47 -3.73
CA PHE A 29 -7.70 -5.27 -2.43
C PHE A 29 -7.95 -3.78 -2.10
N ILE A 30 -6.93 -2.94 -2.28
CA ILE A 30 -7.04 -1.49 -2.04
C ILE A 30 -7.66 -0.78 -3.24
N GLY A 31 -7.26 -1.16 -4.47
CA GLY A 31 -7.69 -0.46 -5.69
C GLY A 31 -9.19 -0.51 -5.93
N ALA A 32 -9.84 -1.65 -5.67
CA ALA A 32 -11.28 -1.76 -5.77
C ALA A 32 -12.00 -0.83 -4.76
N LYS A 33 -11.45 -0.71 -3.54
CA LYS A 33 -12.00 0.20 -2.54
C LYS A 33 -11.77 1.68 -2.92
N VAL A 34 -10.67 2.02 -3.59
CA VAL A 34 -10.46 3.37 -4.16
C VAL A 34 -11.53 3.70 -5.20
N VAL A 35 -11.85 2.75 -6.10
CA VAL A 35 -12.94 2.92 -7.07
C VAL A 35 -14.28 3.12 -6.36
N GLU A 36 -14.56 2.32 -5.33
CA GLU A 36 -15.77 2.44 -4.52
C GLU A 36 -15.91 3.84 -3.91
N ILE A 37 -14.87 4.36 -3.27
CA ILE A 37 -14.89 5.67 -2.63
C ILE A 37 -15.00 6.81 -3.66
N LEU A 38 -14.36 6.69 -4.81
CA LEU A 38 -14.56 7.67 -5.90
C LEU A 38 -16.02 7.73 -6.34
N LEU A 39 -16.70 6.58 -6.46
CA LEU A 39 -18.12 6.51 -6.78
C LEU A 39 -18.99 7.09 -5.66
N GLU A 40 -18.67 6.86 -4.38
CA GLU A 40 -19.33 7.49 -3.23
C GLU A 40 -19.21 9.00 -3.24
N TYR A 41 -18.07 9.53 -3.69
CA TYR A 41 -17.88 10.98 -3.89
C TYR A 41 -18.56 11.52 -5.16
N GLY A 42 -19.23 10.67 -5.94
CA GLY A 42 -19.95 11.08 -7.15
C GLY A 42 -19.08 11.17 -8.41
N PHE A 43 -17.82 10.77 -8.36
CA PHE A 43 -16.97 10.68 -9.54
C PHE A 43 -17.28 9.40 -10.30
N THR A 44 -17.80 9.51 -11.51
CA THR A 44 -18.22 8.37 -12.32
C THR A 44 -17.34 8.16 -13.56
N ASN A 45 -16.60 9.19 -14.02
CA ASN A 45 -15.73 9.07 -15.17
C ASN A 45 -14.40 8.39 -14.79
N ILE A 46 -14.47 7.10 -14.47
CA ILE A 46 -13.35 6.31 -13.97
C ILE A 46 -12.93 5.27 -15.01
N ARG A 47 -11.64 5.21 -15.30
CA ARG A 47 -11.00 4.15 -16.05
C ARG A 47 -10.29 3.21 -15.11
N CYS A 48 -10.69 1.93 -15.11
CA CYS A 48 -10.11 0.88 -14.30
C CYS A 48 -9.14 0.06 -15.17
N PHE A 49 -7.84 0.16 -14.89
CA PHE A 49 -6.82 -0.59 -15.62
C PHE A 49 -6.51 -1.90 -14.91
N THR A 50 -6.64 -3.01 -15.66
CA THR A 50 -6.42 -4.38 -15.17
C THR A 50 -5.55 -5.18 -16.14
N ARG A 51 -4.87 -6.21 -15.62
CA ARG A 51 -4.15 -7.16 -16.49
C ARG A 51 -5.13 -8.20 -17.08
N PRO A 52 -4.82 -8.82 -18.24
CA PRO A 52 -5.69 -9.83 -18.86
C PRO A 52 -6.03 -11.01 -17.93
N SER A 53 -5.10 -11.39 -17.04
CA SER A 53 -5.28 -12.49 -16.08
C SER A 53 -5.98 -12.08 -14.78
N SER A 54 -6.47 -10.84 -14.66
CA SER A 54 -7.05 -10.32 -13.44
C SER A 54 -8.42 -10.94 -13.14
N ARG A 55 -8.66 -11.28 -11.87
CA ARG A 55 -10.01 -11.56 -11.37
C ARG A 55 -10.73 -10.25 -11.15
N LEU A 56 -11.94 -10.12 -11.65
CA LEU A 56 -12.71 -8.88 -11.60
C LEU A 56 -13.86 -8.91 -10.59
N ASP A 57 -14.16 -10.07 -9.96
CA ASP A 57 -15.32 -10.29 -9.09
C ASP A 57 -15.56 -9.16 -8.08
N ARG A 58 -14.48 -8.71 -7.43
CA ARG A 58 -14.56 -7.63 -6.43
C ARG A 58 -14.96 -6.29 -7.06
N LEU A 59 -14.35 -5.94 -8.17
CA LEU A 59 -14.65 -4.71 -8.89
C LEU A 59 -16.06 -4.74 -9.50
N GLU A 60 -16.45 -5.84 -10.12
CA GLU A 60 -17.79 -6.03 -10.69
C GLU A 60 -18.89 -5.91 -9.65
N ASN A 61 -18.69 -6.47 -8.44
CA ASN A 61 -19.65 -6.33 -7.35
C ASN A 61 -19.84 -4.87 -6.94
N ILE A 62 -18.76 -4.08 -6.90
CA ILE A 62 -18.83 -2.63 -6.63
C ILE A 62 -19.59 -1.93 -7.76
N LEU A 63 -19.24 -2.18 -9.02
CA LEU A 63 -19.89 -1.54 -10.17
C LEU A 63 -21.39 -1.86 -10.23
N LYS A 64 -21.78 -3.09 -9.92
CA LYS A 64 -23.19 -3.50 -9.84
C LYS A 64 -23.92 -2.72 -8.74
N ARG A 65 -23.34 -2.61 -7.54
CA ARG A 65 -23.94 -1.92 -6.40
C ARG A 65 -24.20 -0.43 -6.69
N PHE A 66 -23.28 0.24 -7.36
CA PHE A 66 -23.42 1.64 -7.75
C PHE A 66 -24.13 1.86 -9.09
N GLN A 67 -24.58 0.81 -9.77
CA GLN A 67 -25.14 0.87 -11.13
C GLN A 67 -24.21 1.63 -12.12
N ALA A 68 -22.90 1.57 -11.85
CA ALA A 68 -21.87 2.36 -12.53
C ALA A 68 -21.32 1.72 -13.80
N GLY A 69 -21.82 0.57 -14.21
CA GLY A 69 -21.29 -0.21 -15.35
C GLY A 69 -21.31 0.51 -16.72
N ARG A 70 -22.07 1.61 -16.85
CA ARG A 70 -22.09 2.41 -18.08
C ARG A 70 -21.08 3.55 -18.09
N ASN A 71 -20.63 4.00 -16.92
CA ASN A 71 -19.79 5.19 -16.75
C ASN A 71 -18.35 4.85 -16.39
N VAL A 72 -18.10 3.63 -15.89
CA VAL A 72 -16.77 3.15 -15.55
C VAL A 72 -16.24 2.28 -16.68
N GLU A 73 -15.13 2.72 -17.26
CA GLU A 73 -14.46 2.03 -18.36
C GLU A 73 -13.47 0.98 -17.83
N LEU A 74 -13.57 -0.26 -18.30
CA LEU A 74 -12.60 -1.31 -18.01
C LEU A 74 -11.59 -1.38 -19.14
N VAL A 75 -10.32 -1.10 -18.86
CA VAL A 75 -9.22 -1.20 -19.82
C VAL A 75 -8.29 -2.32 -19.39
N THR A 76 -8.09 -3.28 -20.28
CA THR A 76 -7.19 -4.41 -20.08
C THR A 76 -5.88 -4.18 -20.84
N GLY A 77 -4.75 -4.37 -20.16
CA GLY A 77 -3.43 -4.18 -20.77
C GLY A 77 -2.28 -4.51 -19.82
N ASP A 78 -1.06 -4.19 -20.27
CA ASP A 78 0.18 -4.33 -19.52
C ASP A 78 0.88 -2.97 -19.41
N LEU A 79 1.22 -2.54 -18.19
CA LEU A 79 1.97 -1.30 -17.96
C LEU A 79 3.42 -1.35 -18.50
N LEU A 80 3.91 -2.52 -18.87
CA LEU A 80 5.18 -2.63 -19.60
C LEU A 80 5.03 -2.27 -21.08
N SER A 81 3.82 -2.31 -21.63
CA SER A 81 3.47 -1.86 -22.98
C SER A 81 3.24 -0.35 -23.01
N ARG A 82 4.02 0.38 -23.80
CA ARG A 82 3.85 1.82 -23.98
C ARG A 82 2.50 2.14 -24.66
N ASP A 83 2.07 1.32 -25.60
CA ASP A 83 0.78 1.50 -26.28
C ASP A 83 -0.40 1.32 -25.33
N ASP A 84 -0.34 0.35 -24.41
CA ASP A 84 -1.39 0.17 -23.42
C ASP A 84 -1.40 1.32 -22.42
N CYS A 85 -0.22 1.82 -22.00
CA CYS A 85 -0.12 3.01 -21.16
C CYS A 85 -0.72 4.24 -21.87
N ARG A 86 -0.44 4.44 -23.17
CA ARG A 86 -1.02 5.53 -23.96
C ARG A 86 -2.55 5.46 -23.96
N LYS A 87 -3.12 4.32 -24.31
CA LYS A 87 -4.57 4.09 -24.31
C LYS A 87 -5.18 4.33 -22.93
N ALA A 88 -4.49 3.88 -21.87
CA ALA A 88 -4.96 4.03 -20.52
C ALA A 88 -4.98 5.50 -20.05
N THR A 89 -4.03 6.32 -20.50
CA THR A 89 -3.86 7.71 -20.00
C THR A 89 -4.52 8.77 -20.85
N GLU A 90 -5.06 8.43 -22.01
CA GLU A 90 -5.71 9.39 -22.93
C GLU A 90 -6.85 10.16 -22.24
N GLY A 91 -6.69 11.49 -22.14
CA GLY A 91 -7.64 12.40 -21.51
C GLY A 91 -7.78 12.26 -19.99
N VAL A 92 -6.91 11.51 -19.33
CA VAL A 92 -6.91 11.33 -17.88
C VAL A 92 -6.37 12.56 -17.17
N SER A 93 -7.04 12.99 -16.10
CA SER A 93 -6.62 14.13 -15.28
C SER A 93 -5.94 13.72 -13.98
N VAL A 94 -6.36 12.61 -13.36
CA VAL A 94 -5.81 12.11 -12.10
C VAL A 94 -5.55 10.61 -12.20
N ILE A 95 -4.35 10.19 -11.81
CA ILE A 95 -4.00 8.77 -11.74
C ILE A 95 -3.86 8.35 -10.27
N PHE A 96 -4.53 7.26 -9.91
CA PHE A 96 -4.31 6.48 -8.70
C PHE A 96 -3.51 5.23 -9.07
N HIS A 97 -2.20 5.27 -8.81
CA HIS A 97 -1.30 4.19 -9.19
C HIS A 97 -1.07 3.22 -8.04
N LEU A 98 -1.87 2.13 -8.03
CA LEU A 98 -1.78 1.07 -7.02
C LEU A 98 -1.14 -0.22 -7.58
N ALA A 99 -0.99 -0.32 -8.90
CA ALA A 99 -0.35 -1.48 -9.51
C ALA A 99 1.10 -1.60 -9.03
N ALA A 100 1.44 -2.79 -8.52
CA ALA A 100 2.80 -3.16 -8.15
C ALA A 100 2.94 -4.69 -8.24
N GLY A 101 4.13 -5.15 -8.60
CA GLY A 101 4.45 -6.57 -8.57
C GLY A 101 4.82 -7.02 -7.14
N ILE A 102 4.16 -8.07 -6.64
CA ILE A 102 4.65 -8.84 -5.49
C ILE A 102 5.56 -9.93 -6.06
N GLU A 103 6.78 -9.54 -6.38
CA GLU A 103 7.74 -10.37 -7.09
C GLU A 103 8.71 -11.04 -6.14
N LYS A 104 9.19 -12.23 -6.54
CA LYS A 104 10.21 -12.97 -5.81
C LYS A 104 11.63 -12.58 -6.22
N SER A 105 11.80 -11.88 -7.33
CA SER A 105 13.09 -11.43 -7.86
C SER A 105 13.17 -9.91 -7.94
N PHE A 106 14.37 -9.37 -7.80
CA PHE A 106 14.63 -7.93 -7.95
C PHE A 106 14.40 -7.45 -9.39
N ALA A 107 14.74 -8.28 -10.37
CA ALA A 107 14.48 -7.96 -11.78
C ALA A 107 12.96 -7.85 -12.05
N GLY A 108 12.16 -8.82 -11.61
CA GLY A 108 10.71 -8.76 -11.73
C GLY A 108 10.11 -7.55 -11.00
N ALA A 109 10.59 -7.26 -9.78
CA ALA A 109 10.16 -6.09 -9.02
C ALA A 109 10.51 -4.78 -9.72
N PHE A 110 11.71 -4.67 -10.33
CA PHE A 110 12.09 -3.52 -11.13
C PHE A 110 11.18 -3.33 -12.35
N MET A 111 10.96 -4.41 -13.11
CA MET A 111 10.10 -4.37 -14.30
C MET A 111 8.68 -3.97 -13.93
N ASN A 112 8.03 -4.74 -13.06
CA ASN A 112 6.59 -4.63 -12.78
C ASN A 112 6.23 -3.48 -11.81
N SER A 113 7.20 -2.85 -11.16
CA SER A 113 6.98 -1.67 -10.35
C SER A 113 7.64 -0.42 -10.98
N ALA A 114 8.96 -0.40 -11.11
CA ALA A 114 9.68 0.80 -11.52
C ALA A 114 9.46 1.14 -13.01
N LEU A 115 9.74 0.19 -13.92
CA LEU A 115 9.60 0.42 -15.35
C LEU A 115 8.14 0.66 -15.75
N ALA A 116 7.22 -0.12 -15.19
CA ALA A 116 5.78 0.07 -15.39
C ALA A 116 5.32 1.47 -14.95
N THR A 117 5.82 1.97 -13.81
CA THR A 117 5.53 3.34 -13.32
C THR A 117 6.09 4.39 -14.28
N ARG A 118 7.32 4.20 -14.78
CA ARG A 118 7.92 5.12 -15.75
C ARG A 118 7.09 5.22 -17.02
N ASN A 119 6.74 4.10 -17.63
CA ASN A 119 5.94 4.06 -18.85
C ASN A 119 4.58 4.77 -18.66
N LEU A 120 3.94 4.54 -17.52
CA LEU A 120 2.66 5.17 -17.18
C LEU A 120 2.79 6.69 -17.02
N ILE A 121 3.84 7.17 -16.36
CA ILE A 121 4.09 8.62 -16.18
C ILE A 121 4.40 9.28 -17.53
N GLU A 122 5.26 8.68 -18.37
CA GLU A 122 5.58 9.20 -19.70
C GLU A 122 4.31 9.34 -20.52
N ALA A 123 3.49 8.30 -20.60
CA ALA A 123 2.23 8.35 -21.32
C ALA A 123 1.22 9.36 -20.74
N PHE A 124 1.18 9.51 -19.40
CA PHE A 124 0.31 10.48 -18.74
C PHE A 124 0.71 11.92 -19.06
N LEU A 125 2.01 12.23 -19.09
CA LEU A 125 2.51 13.56 -19.43
C LEU A 125 2.30 13.90 -20.91
N GLU A 126 2.31 12.90 -21.79
CA GLU A 126 2.17 13.08 -23.24
C GLU A 126 0.70 13.11 -23.70
N HIS A 127 -0.15 12.24 -23.17
CA HIS A 127 -1.51 11.98 -23.66
C HIS A 127 -2.62 12.30 -22.67
N GLY A 128 -2.28 12.61 -21.42
CA GLY A 128 -3.23 13.00 -20.38
C GLY A 128 -3.45 14.50 -20.30
N GLN A 129 -4.20 14.89 -19.23
CA GLN A 129 -4.38 16.26 -18.78
C GLN A 129 -3.92 16.37 -17.32
N PRO A 130 -2.60 16.28 -17.03
CA PRO A 130 -2.08 15.98 -15.72
C PRO A 130 -2.43 17.01 -14.65
N LYS A 131 -3.32 16.64 -13.72
CA LYS A 131 -3.60 17.38 -12.48
C LYS A 131 -2.90 16.76 -11.28
N ARG A 132 -2.90 15.41 -11.19
CA ARG A 132 -2.28 14.70 -10.07
C ARG A 132 -1.91 13.26 -10.43
N PHE A 133 -0.73 12.82 -9.96
CA PHE A 133 -0.30 11.43 -9.94
C PHE A 133 -0.17 10.96 -8.48
N VAL A 134 -1.01 10.05 -8.05
CA VAL A 134 -0.98 9.48 -6.71
C VAL A 134 -0.23 8.14 -6.75
N ASN A 135 0.93 8.07 -6.14
CA ASN A 135 1.73 6.85 -6.05
C ASN A 135 1.49 6.15 -4.71
N VAL A 136 0.97 4.94 -4.74
CA VAL A 136 0.79 4.13 -3.53
C VAL A 136 2.04 3.29 -3.30
N SER A 137 2.88 3.75 -2.38
CA SER A 137 4.09 3.11 -1.89
C SER A 137 3.78 2.14 -0.73
N SER A 138 4.65 2.01 0.25
CA SER A 138 4.48 1.13 1.42
C SER A 138 5.46 1.50 2.54
N PHE A 139 5.16 1.12 3.79
CA PHE A 139 6.13 1.13 4.88
C PHE A 139 7.36 0.23 4.64
N ALA A 140 7.30 -0.66 3.67
CA ALA A 140 8.44 -1.48 3.27
C ALA A 140 9.65 -0.66 2.77
N VAL A 141 9.45 0.62 2.43
CA VAL A 141 10.55 1.52 2.01
C VAL A 141 11.41 2.01 3.18
N TYR A 142 10.93 1.94 4.41
CA TYR A 142 11.67 2.44 5.56
C TYR A 142 12.78 1.50 6.02
N SER A 143 13.85 2.12 6.54
CA SER A 143 14.94 1.44 7.23
C SER A 143 14.89 1.75 8.74
N ASN A 144 14.77 0.72 9.57
CA ASN A 144 14.81 0.86 11.02
C ASN A 144 16.21 0.61 11.60
N ARG A 145 17.24 0.42 10.76
CA ARG A 145 18.55 -0.02 11.20
C ARG A 145 19.20 0.93 12.20
N THR A 146 19.19 2.22 11.89
CA THR A 146 19.80 3.27 12.70
C THR A 146 18.87 3.90 13.74
N MET A 147 17.56 3.64 13.63
CA MET A 147 16.57 4.18 14.58
C MET A 147 16.67 3.47 15.93
N GLN A 148 16.37 4.17 17.01
CA GLN A 148 16.21 3.55 18.33
C GLN A 148 14.94 2.72 18.37
N ARG A 149 14.92 1.68 19.22
CA ARG A 149 13.72 0.90 19.47
C ARG A 149 12.64 1.78 20.10
N GLY A 150 11.40 1.69 19.60
CA GLY A 150 10.31 2.55 20.08
C GLY A 150 10.34 3.98 19.54
N ALA A 151 11.30 4.34 18.68
CA ALA A 151 11.29 5.65 18.04
C ALA A 151 10.04 5.85 17.19
N LEU A 152 9.60 7.11 17.10
CA LEU A 152 8.50 7.49 16.21
C LEU A 152 8.96 7.37 14.74
N LEU A 153 8.20 6.62 13.94
CA LEU A 153 8.39 6.54 12.50
C LEU A 153 7.40 7.48 11.82
N ASP A 154 7.92 8.56 11.29
CA ASP A 154 7.23 9.54 10.46
C ASP A 154 7.79 9.56 9.03
N GLU A 155 7.32 10.48 8.19
CA GLU A 155 7.68 10.58 6.79
C GLU A 155 9.14 11.02 6.54
N ASN A 156 9.81 11.58 7.55
CA ASN A 156 11.21 12.02 7.50
C ASN A 156 12.20 10.91 7.87
N CYS A 157 11.70 9.78 8.34
CA CYS A 157 12.54 8.66 8.74
C CYS A 157 13.34 8.08 7.56
N PRO A 158 14.54 7.51 7.83
CA PRO A 158 15.42 6.98 6.79
C PRO A 158 14.76 5.91 5.94
N LEU A 159 14.94 6.00 4.63
CA LEU A 159 14.61 4.95 3.69
C LEU A 159 15.70 3.87 3.66
N GLU A 160 15.35 2.69 3.19
CA GLU A 160 16.29 1.58 3.07
C GLU A 160 17.34 1.87 1.97
N ASP A 161 18.58 1.92 2.38
CA ASP A 161 19.74 2.26 1.55
C ASP A 161 20.31 1.07 0.75
N ALA A 162 20.02 -0.17 1.20
CA ALA A 162 20.49 -1.40 0.58
C ALA A 162 19.39 -2.48 0.54
N PRO A 163 18.32 -2.25 -0.25
CA PRO A 163 17.16 -3.17 -0.28
C PRO A 163 17.52 -4.57 -0.79
N GLN A 164 18.55 -4.69 -1.63
CA GLN A 164 19.08 -5.99 -2.07
C GLN A 164 19.66 -6.77 -0.88
N ALA A 165 20.43 -6.11 -0.01
CA ALA A 165 20.98 -6.73 1.20
C ALA A 165 19.89 -7.09 2.23
N ARG A 166 18.72 -6.42 2.17
CA ARG A 166 17.54 -6.81 2.98
C ARG A 166 16.81 -8.03 2.43
N HIS A 167 17.13 -8.47 1.21
CA HIS A 167 16.43 -9.54 0.50
C HIS A 167 14.91 -9.31 0.41
N ASP A 168 14.52 -8.09 0.06
CA ASP A 168 13.15 -7.66 -0.07
C ASP A 168 12.89 -7.06 -1.47
N PRO A 169 12.56 -7.89 -2.47
CA PRO A 169 12.23 -7.41 -3.81
C PRO A 169 11.04 -6.45 -3.84
N TYR A 170 10.05 -6.65 -2.97
CA TYR A 170 8.89 -5.76 -2.89
C TYR A 170 9.28 -4.35 -2.42
N GLY A 171 10.00 -4.24 -1.30
CA GLY A 171 10.50 -2.95 -0.80
C GLY A 171 11.43 -2.27 -1.81
N PHE A 172 12.30 -3.03 -2.50
CA PHE A 172 13.12 -2.52 -3.59
C PHE A 172 12.26 -1.92 -4.72
N GLY A 173 11.23 -2.63 -5.18
CA GLY A 173 10.33 -2.15 -6.23
C GLY A 173 9.64 -0.85 -5.83
N LYS A 174 9.16 -0.75 -4.58
CA LYS A 174 8.51 0.45 -4.04
C LYS A 174 9.48 1.64 -3.92
N LEU A 175 10.71 1.42 -3.47
CA LEU A 175 11.75 2.45 -3.46
C LEU A 175 12.03 2.99 -4.86
N LYS A 176 12.18 2.11 -5.85
CA LYS A 176 12.42 2.50 -7.23
C LYS A 176 11.21 3.22 -7.86
N GLN A 177 9.99 2.87 -7.48
CA GLN A 177 8.81 3.66 -7.86
C GLN A 177 8.88 5.09 -7.32
N GLU A 178 9.17 5.27 -6.01
CA GLU A 178 9.30 6.60 -5.43
C GLU A 178 10.40 7.44 -6.07
N GLU A 179 11.57 6.83 -6.35
CA GLU A 179 12.69 7.49 -7.05
C GLU A 179 12.24 8.04 -8.42
N ILE A 180 11.56 7.22 -9.22
CA ILE A 180 11.06 7.62 -10.54
C ILE A 180 10.03 8.74 -10.41
N VAL A 181 9.05 8.62 -9.53
CA VAL A 181 8.03 9.65 -9.33
C VAL A 181 8.65 10.99 -8.95
N ARG A 182 9.63 10.99 -8.03
CA ARG A 182 10.36 12.20 -7.63
C ARG A 182 11.20 12.77 -8.76
N GLN A 183 11.87 11.93 -9.55
CA GLN A 183 12.65 12.33 -10.72
C GLN A 183 11.78 13.07 -11.74
N TYR A 184 10.58 12.54 -12.05
CA TYR A 184 9.65 13.20 -12.97
C TYR A 184 9.03 14.46 -12.35
N GLY A 185 8.84 14.49 -11.03
CA GLY A 185 8.46 15.70 -10.31
C GLY A 185 9.49 16.82 -10.51
N ALA A 186 10.76 16.52 -10.32
CA ALA A 186 11.86 17.50 -10.47
C ALA A 186 12.16 17.88 -11.92
N SER A 187 12.14 16.92 -12.86
CA SER A 187 12.59 17.14 -14.23
C SER A 187 11.49 17.52 -15.23
N LYS A 188 10.23 17.14 -14.95
CA LYS A 188 9.08 17.32 -15.85
C LYS A 188 7.88 17.98 -15.16
N ASN A 189 8.06 18.52 -13.96
CA ASN A 189 7.02 19.18 -13.18
C ASN A 189 5.77 18.31 -12.96
N LEU A 190 5.93 16.98 -12.84
CA LEU A 190 4.85 16.08 -12.51
C LEU A 190 4.30 16.43 -11.13
N ARG A 191 3.03 16.79 -11.04
CA ARG A 191 2.34 17.00 -9.76
C ARG A 191 2.01 15.66 -9.15
N TYR A 192 2.71 15.26 -8.11
CA TYR A 192 2.54 13.94 -7.49
C TYR A 192 2.29 14.02 -5.99
N VAL A 193 1.75 12.94 -5.45
CA VAL A 193 1.68 12.65 -4.01
C VAL A 193 2.06 11.18 -3.81
N ILE A 194 2.79 10.89 -2.75
CA ILE A 194 3.17 9.53 -2.36
C ILE A 194 2.48 9.17 -1.06
N LEU A 195 1.77 8.03 -1.04
CA LEU A 195 1.25 7.45 0.18
C LEU A 195 2.04 6.20 0.54
N ARG A 196 2.39 6.06 1.81
CA ARG A 196 3.05 4.90 2.38
C ARG A 196 2.10 4.23 3.37
N PRO A 197 1.25 3.30 2.93
CA PRO A 197 0.43 2.51 3.84
C PRO A 197 1.29 1.58 4.70
N GLY A 198 0.86 1.39 5.94
CA GLY A 198 1.34 0.31 6.79
C GLY A 198 0.78 -1.05 6.33
N ALA A 199 0.45 -1.93 7.25
CA ALA A 199 -0.17 -3.21 6.92
C ALA A 199 -1.69 -3.01 6.75
N VAL A 200 -2.15 -3.11 5.50
CA VAL A 200 -3.57 -2.92 5.16
C VAL A 200 -4.35 -4.21 5.42
N PHE A 201 -5.39 -4.13 6.23
CA PHE A 201 -6.26 -5.26 6.58
C PHE A 201 -7.73 -4.94 6.33
N GLY A 202 -8.58 -5.96 6.37
CA GLY A 202 -10.02 -5.81 6.20
C GLY A 202 -10.66 -7.03 5.56
N PHE A 203 -11.96 -6.97 5.30
CA PHE A 203 -12.70 -8.06 4.66
C PHE A 203 -12.14 -8.37 3.26
N GLY A 204 -11.91 -9.65 2.99
CA GLY A 204 -11.33 -10.12 1.73
C GLY A 204 -9.79 -10.20 1.70
N ASN A 205 -9.10 -9.87 2.82
CA ASN A 205 -7.69 -10.15 3.00
C ASN A 205 -7.49 -10.97 4.28
N LYS A 206 -7.16 -12.26 4.14
CA LYS A 206 -6.99 -13.20 5.26
C LYS A 206 -5.55 -13.31 5.76
N ALA A 207 -4.62 -12.57 5.17
CA ALA A 207 -3.21 -12.69 5.49
C ALA A 207 -2.88 -12.09 6.85
N LEU A 208 -2.14 -12.85 7.65
CA LEU A 208 -1.50 -12.34 8.86
C LEU A 208 -0.25 -11.55 8.46
N SER A 209 -0.11 -10.34 8.99
CA SER A 209 1.06 -9.50 8.69
C SER A 209 2.36 -10.18 9.13
N GLY A 210 3.39 -10.15 8.29
CA GLY A 210 4.74 -10.61 8.64
C GLY A 210 5.34 -9.90 9.86
N ARG A 211 4.85 -8.71 10.20
CA ARG A 211 5.24 -7.98 11.41
C ARG A 211 4.77 -8.64 12.71
N VAL A 212 3.78 -9.52 12.66
CA VAL A 212 3.39 -10.35 13.80
C VAL A 212 4.38 -11.49 14.00
N GLY A 213 4.78 -12.13 12.90
CA GLY A 213 5.68 -13.28 12.93
C GLY A 213 5.64 -14.07 11.64
N ILE A 214 6.19 -15.26 11.68
CA ILE A 214 6.33 -16.14 10.53
C ILE A 214 5.82 -17.55 10.84
N ASN A 215 5.18 -18.16 9.85
CA ASN A 215 4.80 -19.56 9.91
C ASN A 215 5.91 -20.41 9.29
N THR A 216 6.46 -21.34 10.06
CA THR A 216 7.56 -22.21 9.60
C THR A 216 7.54 -23.53 10.36
N PHE A 217 7.93 -24.63 9.71
CA PHE A 217 8.00 -25.96 10.31
C PHE A 217 6.74 -26.42 11.07
N GLY A 218 5.56 -25.96 10.64
CA GLY A 218 4.29 -26.37 11.26
C GLY A 218 3.90 -25.61 12.52
N PHE A 219 4.67 -24.60 12.95
CA PHE A 219 4.35 -23.72 14.05
C PHE A 219 4.60 -22.25 13.72
N PHE A 220 4.02 -21.36 14.51
CA PHE A 220 4.13 -19.92 14.30
C PHE A 220 5.18 -19.33 15.25
N ILE A 221 6.19 -18.67 14.70
CA ILE A 221 7.16 -17.88 15.48
C ILE A 221 6.64 -16.46 15.60
N HIS A 222 6.26 -16.07 16.82
CA HIS A 222 5.80 -14.74 17.15
C HIS A 222 6.99 -13.82 17.45
N LEU A 223 7.26 -12.89 16.55
CA LEU A 223 8.43 -11.99 16.58
C LEU A 223 8.06 -10.55 16.96
N GLY A 224 6.81 -10.14 16.70
CA GLY A 224 6.35 -8.78 16.97
C GLY A 224 6.22 -8.43 18.45
N GLY A 225 5.92 -9.40 19.32
CA GLY A 225 5.83 -9.19 20.76
C GLY A 225 4.87 -8.07 21.15
N ALA A 226 5.33 -7.13 21.98
CA ALA A 226 4.58 -5.95 22.43
C ALA A 226 4.71 -4.74 21.48
N ASN A 227 5.31 -4.91 20.30
CA ASN A 227 5.43 -3.80 19.33
C ASN A 227 4.05 -3.45 18.77
N CYS A 228 3.79 -2.16 18.60
CA CYS A 228 2.62 -1.68 17.85
C CYS A 228 2.68 -2.17 16.40
N LEU A 229 1.54 -2.55 15.85
CA LEU A 229 1.42 -2.89 14.43
C LEU A 229 0.97 -1.66 13.65
N PRO A 230 1.65 -1.26 12.58
CA PRO A 230 1.21 -0.16 11.73
C PRO A 230 0.05 -0.61 10.84
N LEU A 231 -1.11 -0.80 11.44
CA LEU A 231 -2.31 -1.26 10.74
C LEU A 231 -3.08 -0.08 10.14
N THR A 232 -3.73 -0.33 9.03
CA THR A 232 -4.77 0.53 8.50
C THR A 232 -5.89 -0.31 7.89
N CYS A 233 -7.15 0.00 8.21
CA CYS A 233 -8.28 -0.61 7.54
C CYS A 233 -8.29 -0.22 6.06
N VAL A 234 -8.70 -1.14 5.19
CA VAL A 234 -8.74 -0.90 3.74
C VAL A 234 -9.62 0.29 3.36
N ASP A 235 -10.72 0.50 4.08
CA ASP A 235 -11.62 1.64 3.89
C ASP A 235 -10.93 2.96 4.23
N ASN A 236 -10.22 3.01 5.36
CA ASN A 236 -9.47 4.17 5.82
C ASN A 236 -8.28 4.47 4.91
N CYS A 237 -7.58 3.42 4.46
CA CYS A 237 -6.48 3.53 3.51
C CYS A 237 -6.94 4.10 2.16
N ALA A 238 -8.03 3.59 1.62
CA ALA A 238 -8.55 4.03 0.34
C ALA A 238 -9.08 5.47 0.40
N GLU A 239 -9.70 5.87 1.52
CA GLU A 239 -10.09 7.27 1.76
C GLU A 239 -8.88 8.20 1.73
N ALA A 240 -7.79 7.84 2.42
CA ALA A 240 -6.55 8.62 2.40
C ALA A 240 -5.99 8.78 0.97
N ILE A 241 -6.03 7.70 0.18
CA ILE A 241 -5.57 7.70 -1.22
C ILE A 241 -6.43 8.62 -2.07
N VAL A 242 -7.75 8.55 -1.94
CA VAL A 242 -8.68 9.39 -2.71
C VAL A 242 -8.50 10.86 -2.34
N LEU A 243 -8.44 11.20 -1.05
CA LEU A 243 -8.20 12.57 -0.59
C LEU A 243 -6.87 13.13 -1.10
N ALA A 244 -5.79 12.34 -1.10
CA ALA A 244 -4.50 12.76 -1.64
C ALA A 244 -4.55 13.07 -3.14
N GLY A 245 -5.43 12.40 -3.88
CA GLY A 245 -5.67 12.68 -5.30
C GLY A 245 -6.50 13.95 -5.54
N LEU A 246 -7.34 14.34 -4.59
CA LEU A 246 -8.34 15.39 -4.78
C LEU A 246 -8.00 16.71 -4.09
N LYS A 247 -7.35 16.69 -2.93
CA LYS A 247 -7.06 17.89 -2.13
C LYS A 247 -5.99 18.77 -2.79
N PRO A 248 -6.18 20.12 -2.84
CA PRO A 248 -5.16 21.04 -3.31
C PRO A 248 -4.02 21.23 -2.29
N GLY A 249 -2.88 21.74 -2.76
CA GLY A 249 -1.77 22.17 -1.90
C GLY A 249 -0.95 21.04 -1.26
N VAL A 250 -1.02 19.83 -1.81
CA VAL A 250 -0.29 18.66 -1.32
C VAL A 250 0.66 18.05 -2.36
N GLU A 251 0.97 18.81 -3.39
CA GLU A 251 1.91 18.42 -4.44
C GLU A 251 3.32 18.20 -3.86
N GLY A 252 3.93 17.06 -4.20
CA GLY A 252 5.26 16.68 -3.71
C GLY A 252 5.27 16.06 -2.30
N GLU A 253 4.14 16.03 -1.61
CA GLU A 253 4.03 15.51 -0.25
C GLU A 253 4.09 13.98 -0.20
N VAL A 254 4.55 13.48 0.93
CA VAL A 254 4.53 12.07 1.30
C VAL A 254 3.70 11.92 2.55
N PHE A 255 2.87 10.89 2.61
CA PHE A 255 2.00 10.60 3.75
C PHE A 255 2.12 9.16 4.23
N ASN A 256 2.33 8.97 5.52
CA ASN A 256 2.14 7.70 6.19
C ASN A 256 0.65 7.43 6.41
N VAL A 257 0.21 6.21 6.12
CA VAL A 257 -1.19 5.83 6.31
C VAL A 257 -1.27 4.70 7.33
N VAL A 258 -1.69 5.05 8.53
CA VAL A 258 -2.00 4.15 9.65
C VAL A 258 -3.25 4.66 10.36
N ASP A 259 -4.00 3.78 10.99
CA ASP A 259 -5.16 4.16 11.79
C ASP A 259 -4.75 4.76 13.15
N ASP A 260 -5.70 5.36 13.89
CA ASP A 260 -5.40 6.05 15.15
C ASP A 260 -5.10 5.07 16.29
N GLU A 261 -5.91 4.01 16.41
CA GLU A 261 -5.81 3.01 17.47
C GLU A 261 -5.07 1.78 16.99
N LEU A 262 -3.76 1.71 17.24
CA LEU A 262 -2.91 0.62 16.77
C LEU A 262 -2.76 -0.47 17.83
N PRO A 263 -3.19 -1.71 17.58
CA PRO A 263 -2.99 -2.81 18.52
C PRO A 263 -1.52 -3.23 18.56
N THR A 264 -1.12 -3.81 19.67
CA THR A 264 0.16 -4.54 19.73
C THR A 264 0.07 -5.85 18.95
N SER A 265 1.23 -6.34 18.53
CA SER A 265 1.33 -7.64 17.86
C SER A 265 0.80 -8.79 18.72
N SER A 266 0.98 -8.72 20.05
CA SER A 266 0.46 -9.73 20.99
C SER A 266 -1.07 -9.70 21.06
N GLU A 267 -1.69 -8.52 21.18
CA GLU A 267 -3.15 -8.37 21.19
C GLU A 267 -3.76 -8.88 19.89
N PHE A 268 -3.21 -8.45 18.76
CA PHE A 268 -3.69 -8.89 17.45
C PHE A 268 -3.59 -10.43 17.28
N LEU A 269 -2.46 -11.02 17.65
CA LEU A 269 -2.26 -12.47 17.57
C LEU A 269 -3.21 -13.23 18.52
N GLN A 270 -3.45 -12.71 19.72
CA GLN A 270 -4.37 -13.31 20.67
C GLN A 270 -5.79 -13.37 20.09
N VAL A 271 -6.29 -12.24 19.59
CA VAL A 271 -7.61 -12.16 18.96
C VAL A 271 -7.70 -13.08 17.75
N TYR A 272 -6.68 -13.09 16.89
CA TYR A 272 -6.63 -13.94 15.71
C TYR A 272 -6.69 -15.43 16.08
N ARG A 273 -5.93 -15.87 17.08
CA ARG A 273 -5.94 -17.27 17.54
C ARG A 273 -7.27 -17.71 18.15
N GLN A 274 -7.96 -16.80 18.83
CA GLN A 274 -9.25 -17.08 19.47
C GLN A 274 -10.39 -17.16 18.45
N LYS A 275 -10.37 -16.31 17.43
CA LYS A 275 -11.49 -16.11 16.50
C LYS A 275 -11.32 -16.79 15.15
N VAL A 276 -10.07 -16.99 14.70
CA VAL A 276 -9.82 -17.52 13.36
C VAL A 276 -9.40 -18.98 13.40
N LYS A 277 -8.30 -19.28 14.07
CA LYS A 277 -7.77 -20.65 14.15
C LYS A 277 -6.79 -20.76 15.33
N PRO A 278 -7.03 -21.68 16.27
CA PRO A 278 -6.03 -21.98 17.29
C PRO A 278 -4.79 -22.64 16.66
N PHE A 279 -3.63 -22.17 17.02
CA PHE A 279 -2.35 -22.79 16.63
C PHE A 279 -1.30 -22.53 17.71
N PHE A 280 -0.28 -23.40 17.74
CA PHE A 280 0.84 -23.20 18.62
C PHE A 280 1.72 -22.04 18.14
N SER A 281 2.09 -21.14 19.05
CA SER A 281 2.99 -20.03 18.74
C SER A 281 4.07 -19.91 19.79
N LEU A 282 5.32 -19.82 19.34
CA LEU A 282 6.49 -19.61 20.17
C LEU A 282 6.88 -18.12 20.11
N ARG A 283 6.92 -17.44 21.24
CA ARG A 283 7.37 -16.05 21.31
C ARG A 283 8.89 -15.98 21.36
N VAL A 284 9.49 -15.26 20.40
CA VAL A 284 10.93 -15.02 20.33
C VAL A 284 11.19 -13.51 20.55
N PRO A 285 11.90 -13.11 21.60
CA PRO A 285 12.26 -11.71 21.82
C PRO A 285 13.17 -11.16 20.74
N TYR A 286 13.03 -9.86 20.44
CA TYR A 286 13.81 -9.18 19.39
C TYR A 286 15.34 -9.40 19.48
N PRO A 287 16.01 -9.33 20.67
CA PRO A 287 17.45 -9.56 20.72
C PRO A 287 17.86 -10.95 20.25
N LEU A 288 17.06 -11.98 20.58
CA LEU A 288 17.32 -13.35 20.12
C LEU A 288 17.07 -13.49 18.62
N ALA A 289 15.99 -12.91 18.09
CA ALA A 289 15.70 -12.87 16.66
C ALA A 289 16.83 -12.18 15.88
N TYR A 290 17.36 -11.08 16.42
CA TYR A 290 18.46 -10.32 15.83
C TYR A 290 19.79 -11.13 15.84
N ALA A 291 20.11 -11.79 16.97
CA ALA A 291 21.26 -12.65 17.07
C ALA A 291 21.19 -13.85 16.10
N PHE A 292 20.01 -14.46 16.01
CA PHE A 292 19.75 -15.53 15.01
C PHE A 292 19.93 -15.01 13.58
N SER A 293 19.43 -13.82 13.27
CA SER A 293 19.61 -13.20 11.96
C SER A 293 21.09 -12.97 11.62
N LEU A 294 21.90 -12.58 12.59
CA LEU A 294 23.36 -12.43 12.42
C LEU A 294 24.04 -13.77 12.12
N LEU A 295 23.68 -14.83 12.87
CA LEU A 295 24.22 -16.16 12.65
C LEU A 295 23.82 -16.71 11.28
N TRP A 296 22.57 -16.46 10.86
CA TRP A 296 22.10 -16.87 9.54
C TRP A 296 22.81 -16.13 8.39
N GLU A 297 23.06 -14.83 8.52
CA GLU A 297 23.87 -14.07 7.55
C GLU A 297 25.27 -14.69 7.40
N LYS A 298 25.96 -14.92 8.53
CA LYS A 298 27.31 -15.53 8.52
C LYS A 298 27.31 -16.93 7.92
N TYR A 299 26.30 -17.73 8.21
CA TYR A 299 26.16 -19.05 7.62
C TYR A 299 25.92 -18.98 6.11
N SER A 300 25.06 -18.05 5.67
CA SER A 300 24.82 -17.82 4.24
C SER A 300 26.09 -17.39 3.50
N GLU A 301 26.89 -16.50 4.10
CA GLU A 301 28.21 -16.10 3.57
C GLU A 301 29.18 -17.27 3.50
N TRP A 302 29.30 -18.04 4.57
CA TRP A 302 30.16 -19.23 4.65
C TRP A 302 29.75 -20.31 3.64
N SER A 303 28.45 -20.56 3.47
CA SER A 303 27.90 -21.53 2.52
C SER A 303 27.89 -21.01 1.06
N GLN A 304 28.52 -19.86 0.78
CA GLN A 304 28.54 -19.23 -0.55
C GLN A 304 27.14 -19.03 -1.16
N GLY A 305 26.15 -18.73 -0.32
CA GLY A 305 24.79 -18.44 -0.75
C GLY A 305 23.93 -19.66 -1.06
N GLN A 306 24.36 -20.88 -0.72
CA GLN A 306 23.53 -22.10 -0.87
C GLN A 306 22.19 -21.94 -0.11
N LEU A 307 22.21 -21.25 1.04
CA LEU A 307 21.00 -20.80 1.71
C LEU A 307 20.94 -19.26 1.63
N PRO A 308 19.94 -18.70 0.95
CA PRO A 308 19.83 -17.25 0.83
C PRO A 308 19.59 -16.62 2.22
N PRO A 309 20.14 -15.41 2.50
CA PRO A 309 20.01 -14.75 3.80
C PRO A 309 18.62 -14.09 3.95
N VAL A 310 17.57 -14.91 3.84
CA VAL A 310 16.17 -14.47 4.03
C VAL A 310 15.90 -13.97 5.44
N PHE A 311 16.64 -14.51 6.43
CA PHE A 311 16.75 -13.96 7.77
C PHE A 311 18.02 -13.15 7.85
N ASN A 312 17.89 -11.83 7.92
CA ASN A 312 19.02 -10.94 8.05
C ASN A 312 18.67 -9.77 9.00
N ARG A 313 19.71 -9.14 9.53
CA ARG A 313 19.55 -8.06 10.52
C ARG A 313 18.77 -6.86 9.99
N ARG A 314 18.89 -6.54 8.70
CA ARG A 314 18.14 -5.44 8.06
C ARG A 314 16.64 -5.73 8.07
N ARG A 315 16.25 -6.93 7.66
CA ARG A 315 14.87 -7.38 7.68
C ARG A 315 14.32 -7.49 9.10
N CYS A 316 15.10 -8.08 10.01
CA CYS A 316 14.75 -8.19 11.42
C CYS A 316 14.48 -6.81 12.03
N ALA A 317 15.33 -5.82 11.76
CA ALA A 317 15.13 -4.45 12.23
C ALA A 317 13.90 -3.79 11.59
N ALA A 318 13.68 -3.95 10.29
CA ALA A 318 12.56 -3.33 9.59
C ALA A 318 11.20 -3.85 10.07
N GLU A 319 11.11 -5.16 10.37
CA GLU A 319 9.83 -5.80 10.70
C GLU A 319 9.56 -5.89 12.21
N TRP A 320 10.58 -6.16 13.05
CA TRP A 320 10.37 -6.56 14.45
C TRP A 320 11.10 -5.72 15.52
N LYS A 321 11.89 -4.72 15.16
CA LYS A 321 12.55 -3.86 16.13
C LYS A 321 11.55 -3.08 16.99
N GLY A 322 10.43 -2.65 16.39
CA GLY A 322 9.35 -1.91 17.03
C GLY A 322 9.54 -0.41 16.93
N ASN A 323 8.49 0.25 16.48
CA ASN A 323 8.37 1.70 16.37
C ASN A 323 6.99 2.13 16.91
N HIS A 324 6.85 3.42 17.21
CA HIS A 324 5.57 4.11 17.24
C HIS A 324 5.31 4.71 15.85
N TYR A 325 4.04 4.93 15.51
CA TYR A 325 3.65 5.42 14.20
C TYR A 325 2.73 6.61 14.35
N THR A 326 2.70 7.49 13.34
CA THR A 326 1.83 8.67 13.33
C THR A 326 1.21 8.85 11.95
N ASN A 327 -0.03 9.34 11.95
CA ASN A 327 -0.78 9.79 10.78
C ASN A 327 -1.07 11.30 10.87
N ARG A 328 -0.41 12.02 11.78
CA ARG A 328 -0.68 13.44 12.06
C ARG A 328 -0.61 14.29 10.80
N LYS A 329 0.42 14.10 9.97
CA LYS A 329 0.59 14.83 8.72
C LYS A 329 -0.59 14.59 7.75
N LEU A 330 -1.08 13.36 7.69
CA LEU A 330 -2.25 12.97 6.89
C LEU A 330 -3.51 13.72 7.37
N GLN A 331 -3.73 13.78 8.69
CA GLN A 331 -4.85 14.51 9.30
C GLN A 331 -4.75 16.03 9.04
N GLU A 332 -3.59 16.62 9.30
CA GLU A 332 -3.37 18.08 9.19
C GLU A 332 -3.47 18.58 7.74
N LYS A 333 -2.89 17.87 6.77
CA LYS A 333 -2.80 18.32 5.39
C LYS A 333 -4.01 17.92 4.54
N LEU A 334 -4.57 16.73 4.74
CA LEU A 334 -5.69 16.22 3.97
C LEU A 334 -7.04 16.41 4.67
N GLY A 335 -7.05 16.70 5.97
CA GLY A 335 -8.27 16.68 6.78
C GLY A 335 -8.82 15.25 6.93
N TRP A 336 -7.96 14.25 6.72
CA TRP A 336 -8.35 12.84 6.80
C TRP A 336 -8.72 12.45 8.24
N LYS A 337 -9.73 11.58 8.34
CA LYS A 337 -10.12 10.90 9.57
C LYS A 337 -10.48 9.46 9.24
N PRO A 338 -10.23 8.50 10.13
CA PRO A 338 -10.68 7.13 9.93
C PRO A 338 -12.19 7.09 9.70
N ARG A 339 -12.64 6.46 8.60
CA ARG A 339 -14.06 6.20 8.32
C ARG A 339 -14.61 5.11 9.22
N VAL A 340 -13.75 4.15 9.55
CA VAL A 340 -14.08 2.97 10.35
C VAL A 340 -13.12 2.92 11.54
N ARG A 341 -13.66 2.78 12.75
CA ARG A 341 -12.84 2.60 13.96
C ARG A 341 -12.12 1.26 13.92
N MET A 342 -10.96 1.17 14.58
CA MET A 342 -10.17 -0.07 14.62
C MET A 342 -10.97 -1.25 15.16
N SER A 343 -11.79 -1.06 16.21
CA SER A 343 -12.67 -2.09 16.78
C SER A 343 -13.64 -2.67 15.76
N ASP A 344 -14.28 -1.79 14.99
CA ASP A 344 -15.30 -2.18 14.00
C ASP A 344 -14.64 -2.84 12.78
N ALA A 345 -13.50 -2.31 12.34
CA ALA A 345 -12.69 -2.90 11.29
C ALA A 345 -12.22 -4.32 11.65
N MET A 346 -11.79 -4.51 12.90
CA MET A 346 -11.40 -5.82 13.43
C MET A 346 -12.59 -6.79 13.50
N ALA A 347 -13.77 -6.34 13.91
CA ALA A 347 -14.97 -7.16 13.95
C ALA A 347 -15.34 -7.64 12.54
N VAL A 348 -15.34 -6.74 11.54
CA VAL A 348 -15.58 -7.07 10.12
C VAL A 348 -14.49 -7.99 9.57
N PHE A 349 -13.20 -7.74 9.88
CA PHE A 349 -12.11 -8.61 9.47
C PHE A 349 -12.29 -10.03 10.01
N LEU A 350 -12.69 -10.18 11.28
CA LEU A 350 -12.86 -11.48 11.93
C LEU A 350 -14.09 -12.23 11.45
N SER A 351 -15.18 -11.54 11.05
CA SER A 351 -16.43 -12.17 10.59
C SER A 351 -16.24 -13.03 9.33
N GLN A 352 -15.20 -12.81 8.55
CA GLN A 352 -14.92 -13.61 7.34
C GLN A 352 -14.42 -15.03 7.64
N PHE A 353 -14.18 -15.35 8.92
CA PHE A 353 -13.67 -16.66 9.35
C PHE A 353 -14.72 -17.50 10.09
N ASN A 354 -15.90 -16.93 10.34
CA ASN A 354 -17.04 -17.62 10.95
C ASN A 354 -17.82 -18.46 9.93
#